data_b88adc3ffcdd74392e4bedd2380e0f95
#
_entry.id   b88adc3ffcdd74392e4bedd2380e0f95
#
_cell.length_a   1.000
_cell.length_b   1.000
_cell.length_c   1.000
_cell.angle_alpha   90.00
_cell.angle_beta   90.00
_cell.angle_gamma   90.00
#
_symmetry.space_group_name_H-M   'P 1'
#
loop_
_entity.id
_entity.type
_entity.pdbx_description
1 polymer ?
#
loop_
_entity_poly.entity_id
_entity_poly.type
_entity_poly.pdbx_seq_one_letter_code
_entity_poly.pdbx_strand_id
1 'polypeptide(L)'
;MIFLYFCIMEFSSKLLSDVVDEISRLPGIGKRSALRLALYLLKQPKENTVLLAKTLEKFRNEIDYCLSCHNLSENNICEICSNEKRNRKLLCVVEDIRDVMAIENTNQYNGLYHVLGGIISPIEGIGPNDINIDSLVEKVSSKEIDELILALSSTLEADTTNFYIFKTLSKFDIKITTIARGISVGDELEYADEVTLGRSISRRLPYESSIAE
;
A
#
# COMPACT_ATOMS: atom_id res chain seq x y z
N MET A 1 -4.37 6.89 44.68
CA MET A 1 -4.44 5.43 44.45
C MET A 1 -5.65 5.19 43.57
N ILE A 2 -5.48 5.26 42.24
CA ILE A 2 -6.58 5.11 41.26
C ILE A 2 -6.64 3.62 40.93
N PHE A 3 -7.65 2.94 41.44
CA PHE A 3 -7.98 1.57 41.03
C PHE A 3 -8.49 1.59 39.59
N LEU A 4 -7.64 1.21 38.63
CA LEU A 4 -8.07 0.80 37.31
C LEU A 4 -8.93 -0.46 37.47
N TYR A 5 -10.25 -0.29 37.46
CA TYR A 5 -11.19 -1.39 37.25
C TYR A 5 -10.98 -1.92 35.83
N PHE A 6 -10.07 -2.88 35.66
CA PHE A 6 -10.10 -3.77 34.53
C PHE A 6 -11.42 -4.52 34.60
N CYS A 7 -12.37 -4.15 33.78
CA CYS A 7 -13.62 -4.89 33.61
C CYS A 7 -13.23 -6.23 32.92
N ILE A 8 -12.89 -7.21 33.76
CA ILE A 8 -12.68 -8.61 33.30
C ILE A 8 -14.08 -9.07 32.90
N MET A 9 -14.32 -9.20 31.58
CA MET A 9 -15.54 -9.85 31.10
C MET A 9 -15.39 -11.35 31.36
N GLU A 10 -16.03 -11.85 32.43
CA GLU A 10 -16.14 -13.30 32.65
C GLU A 10 -17.12 -13.89 31.63
N PHE A 11 -16.61 -14.78 30.80
CA PHE A 11 -17.42 -15.52 29.83
C PHE A 11 -17.83 -16.87 30.46
N SER A 12 -19.09 -17.24 30.28
CA SER A 12 -19.63 -18.53 30.73
C SER A 12 -19.07 -19.72 29.93
N SER A 13 -18.41 -19.46 28.79
CA SER A 13 -17.83 -20.46 27.93
C SER A 13 -16.38 -20.09 27.59
N LYS A 14 -15.46 -21.03 27.80
CA LYS A 14 -14.06 -20.90 27.43
C LYS A 14 -13.90 -20.68 25.93
N LEU A 15 -14.63 -21.43 25.10
CA LEU A 15 -14.57 -21.27 23.63
C LEU A 15 -15.00 -19.87 23.18
N LEU A 16 -15.99 -19.26 23.86
CA LEU A 16 -16.38 -17.90 23.56
C LEU A 16 -15.25 -16.93 23.91
N SER A 17 -14.60 -17.11 25.07
CA SER A 17 -13.46 -16.32 25.47
C SER A 17 -12.33 -16.41 24.44
N ASP A 18 -11.95 -17.62 24.04
CA ASP A 18 -10.86 -17.86 23.09
C ASP A 18 -11.13 -17.17 21.74
N VAL A 19 -12.34 -17.27 21.19
CA VAL A 19 -12.73 -16.57 19.95
C VAL A 19 -12.70 -15.05 20.10
N VAL A 20 -13.19 -14.52 21.22
CA VAL A 20 -13.14 -13.07 21.49
C VAL A 20 -11.70 -12.57 21.59
N ASP A 21 -10.85 -13.32 22.26
CA ASP A 21 -9.44 -12.98 22.39
C ASP A 21 -8.73 -12.98 21.03
N GLU A 22 -8.94 -14.00 20.19
CA GLU A 22 -8.34 -14.05 18.84
C GLU A 22 -8.85 -12.92 17.93
N ILE A 23 -10.16 -12.64 17.90
CA ILE A 23 -10.70 -11.54 17.09
C ILE A 23 -10.19 -10.18 17.63
N SER A 24 -9.99 -10.03 18.94
CA SER A 24 -9.51 -8.77 19.52
C SER A 24 -8.02 -8.50 19.28
N ARG A 25 -7.25 -9.47 18.73
CA ARG A 25 -5.88 -9.27 18.26
C ARG A 25 -5.81 -8.52 16.93
N LEU A 26 -6.92 -8.46 16.21
CA LEU A 26 -6.96 -7.71 14.96
C LEU A 26 -6.88 -6.20 15.25
N PRO A 27 -6.07 -5.43 14.49
CA PRO A 27 -5.90 -4.01 14.70
C PRO A 27 -7.23 -3.26 14.59
N GLY A 28 -7.49 -2.36 15.53
CA GLY A 28 -8.74 -1.57 15.59
C GLY A 28 -9.94 -2.32 16.20
N ILE A 29 -9.80 -3.58 16.60
CA ILE A 29 -10.90 -4.36 17.22
C ILE A 29 -10.67 -4.51 18.72
N GLY A 30 -11.49 -3.81 19.51
CA GLY A 30 -11.53 -4.00 20.96
C GLY A 30 -12.39 -5.20 21.39
N LYS A 31 -12.21 -5.67 22.64
CA LYS A 31 -12.94 -6.82 23.19
C LYS A 31 -14.47 -6.74 23.06
N ARG A 32 -15.07 -5.54 23.19
CA ARG A 32 -16.53 -5.36 23.01
C ARG A 32 -16.98 -5.63 21.57
N SER A 33 -16.22 -5.14 20.60
CA SER A 33 -16.48 -5.40 19.18
C SER A 33 -16.25 -6.86 18.84
N ALA A 34 -15.18 -7.47 19.35
CA ALA A 34 -14.87 -8.88 19.18
C ALA A 34 -15.99 -9.78 19.71
N LEU A 35 -16.53 -9.49 20.91
CA LEU A 35 -17.68 -10.21 21.47
C LEU A 35 -18.91 -10.11 20.55
N ARG A 36 -19.21 -8.91 20.04
CA ARG A 36 -20.33 -8.71 19.12
C ARG A 36 -20.18 -9.53 17.85
N LEU A 37 -18.97 -9.58 17.29
CA LEU A 37 -18.65 -10.38 16.10
C LEU A 37 -18.76 -11.89 16.39
N ALA A 38 -18.21 -12.37 17.53
CA ALA A 38 -18.32 -13.76 17.93
C ALA A 38 -19.78 -14.22 18.10
N LEU A 39 -20.61 -13.39 18.75
CA LEU A 39 -22.03 -13.68 18.92
C LEU A 39 -22.80 -13.59 17.58
N TYR A 40 -22.38 -12.75 16.66
CA TYR A 40 -22.94 -12.73 15.30
C TYR A 40 -22.64 -14.05 14.57
N LEU A 41 -21.38 -14.49 14.58
CA LEU A 41 -20.97 -15.76 13.96
C LEU A 41 -21.73 -16.96 14.55
N LEU A 42 -21.97 -16.97 15.86
CA LEU A 42 -22.74 -18.01 16.54
C LEU A 42 -24.19 -18.10 16.06
N LYS A 43 -24.79 -16.99 15.62
CA LYS A 43 -26.15 -16.93 15.08
C LYS A 43 -26.24 -17.30 13.59
N GLN A 44 -25.11 -17.34 12.89
CA GLN A 44 -25.07 -17.75 11.47
C GLN A 44 -25.14 -19.27 11.33
N PRO A 45 -25.53 -19.78 10.16
CA PRO A 45 -25.32 -21.18 9.82
C PRO A 45 -23.87 -21.61 10.05
N LYS A 46 -23.66 -22.81 10.58
CA LYS A 46 -22.30 -23.31 10.89
C LYS A 46 -21.39 -23.29 9.67
N GLU A 47 -21.95 -23.55 8.51
CA GLU A 47 -21.26 -23.59 7.21
C GLU A 47 -20.58 -22.24 6.90
N ASN A 48 -21.24 -21.13 7.22
CA ASN A 48 -20.68 -19.79 6.98
C ASN A 48 -19.43 -19.53 7.83
N THR A 49 -19.46 -19.93 9.09
CA THR A 49 -18.31 -19.78 10.00
C THR A 49 -17.15 -20.69 9.57
N VAL A 50 -17.45 -21.93 9.14
CA VAL A 50 -16.46 -22.86 8.62
C VAL A 50 -15.85 -22.33 7.33
N LEU A 51 -16.66 -21.76 6.43
CA LEU A 51 -16.17 -21.16 5.18
C LEU A 51 -15.24 -19.99 5.46
N LEU A 52 -15.62 -19.09 6.38
CA LEU A 52 -14.77 -17.96 6.78
C LEU A 52 -13.41 -18.46 7.30
N ALA A 53 -13.41 -19.42 8.22
CA ALA A 53 -12.18 -19.97 8.80
C ALA A 53 -11.27 -20.58 7.73
N LYS A 54 -11.83 -21.40 6.83
CA LYS A 54 -11.09 -22.01 5.71
C LYS A 54 -10.55 -20.96 4.73
N THR A 55 -11.33 -19.92 4.47
CA THR A 55 -10.89 -18.84 3.56
C THR A 55 -9.71 -18.05 4.16
N LEU A 56 -9.73 -17.77 5.47
CA LEU A 56 -8.61 -17.12 6.14
C LEU A 56 -7.36 -18.02 6.17
N GLU A 57 -7.53 -19.30 6.45
CA GLU A 57 -6.45 -20.29 6.40
C GLU A 57 -5.84 -20.36 5.00
N LYS A 58 -6.67 -20.51 3.97
CA LYS A 58 -6.23 -20.54 2.57
C LYS A 58 -5.49 -19.27 2.19
N PHE A 59 -6.07 -18.10 2.49
CA PHE A 59 -5.46 -16.79 2.24
C PHE A 59 -4.04 -16.72 2.82
N ARG A 60 -3.85 -17.14 4.08
CA ARG A 60 -2.53 -17.04 4.70
C ARG A 60 -1.52 -18.04 4.16
N ASN A 61 -1.98 -19.21 3.72
CA ASN A 61 -1.09 -20.28 3.27
C ASN A 61 -0.74 -20.18 1.78
N GLU A 62 -1.61 -19.59 0.95
CA GLU A 62 -1.47 -19.61 -0.51
C GLU A 62 -1.06 -18.25 -1.10
N ILE A 63 -1.22 -17.13 -0.34
CA ILE A 63 -0.78 -15.83 -0.82
C ILE A 63 0.61 -15.52 -0.30
N ASP A 64 1.48 -15.13 -1.24
CA ASP A 64 2.84 -14.68 -0.98
C ASP A 64 3.14 -13.41 -1.82
N TYR A 65 4.38 -12.96 -1.79
CA TYR A 65 4.82 -11.80 -2.56
C TYR A 65 5.41 -12.23 -3.91
N CYS A 66 5.04 -11.51 -4.96
CA CYS A 66 5.60 -11.69 -6.29
C CYS A 66 7.11 -11.49 -6.28
N LEU A 67 7.86 -12.47 -6.76
CA LEU A 67 9.34 -12.41 -6.81
C LEU A 67 9.87 -11.25 -7.67
N SER A 68 9.06 -10.75 -8.62
CA SER A 68 9.46 -9.63 -9.46
C SER A 68 9.11 -8.27 -8.87
N CYS A 69 7.88 -8.03 -8.41
CA CYS A 69 7.41 -6.69 -8.07
C CYS A 69 7.02 -6.50 -6.60
N HIS A 70 7.08 -7.55 -5.79
CA HIS A 70 6.68 -7.57 -4.39
C HIS A 70 5.20 -7.26 -4.11
N ASN A 71 4.34 -7.29 -5.15
CA ASN A 71 2.89 -7.27 -4.98
C ASN A 71 2.39 -8.64 -4.51
N LEU A 72 1.15 -8.73 -4.01
CA LEU A 72 0.53 -10.02 -3.64
C LEU A 72 0.38 -10.92 -4.86
N SER A 73 0.58 -12.23 -4.64
CA SER A 73 0.47 -13.23 -5.69
C SER A 73 0.13 -14.60 -5.09
N GLU A 74 -0.72 -15.37 -5.77
CA GLU A 74 -0.93 -16.80 -5.50
C GLU A 74 0.15 -17.68 -6.16
N ASN A 75 1.01 -17.09 -6.98
CA ASN A 75 2.09 -17.74 -7.70
C ASN A 75 3.40 -16.96 -7.51
N ASN A 76 4.52 -17.53 -7.94
CA ASN A 76 5.82 -16.85 -7.88
C ASN A 76 5.83 -15.49 -8.60
N ILE A 77 5.00 -15.33 -9.65
CA ILE A 77 4.86 -14.10 -10.43
C ILE A 77 3.38 -13.72 -10.47
N CYS A 78 3.06 -12.48 -10.11
CA CYS A 78 1.68 -11.97 -10.08
C CYS A 78 1.12 -11.76 -11.51
N GLU A 79 -0.20 -11.63 -11.60
CA GLU A 79 -0.93 -11.43 -12.86
C GLU A 79 -0.45 -10.18 -13.62
N ILE A 80 -0.06 -9.11 -12.92
CA ILE A 80 0.45 -7.89 -13.56
C ILE A 80 1.80 -8.17 -14.23
N CYS A 81 2.73 -8.84 -13.55
CA CYS A 81 4.06 -9.12 -14.07
C CYS A 81 4.06 -10.19 -15.18
N SER A 82 3.12 -11.14 -15.14
CA SER A 82 2.97 -12.18 -16.14
C SER A 82 2.21 -11.74 -17.39
N ASN A 83 1.50 -10.60 -17.34
CA ASN A 83 0.71 -10.11 -18.46
C ASN A 83 1.62 -9.49 -19.56
N GLU A 84 1.66 -10.15 -20.70
CA GLU A 84 2.47 -9.72 -21.86
C GLU A 84 1.96 -8.43 -22.51
N LYS A 85 0.72 -8.02 -22.24
CA LYS A 85 0.14 -6.78 -22.80
C LYS A 85 0.60 -5.53 -22.05
N ARG A 86 1.26 -5.68 -20.90
CA ARG A 86 1.81 -4.57 -20.11
C ARG A 86 3.05 -3.99 -20.75
N ASN A 87 3.18 -2.68 -20.67
CA ASN A 87 4.38 -1.99 -21.11
C ASN A 87 5.53 -2.24 -20.13
N ARG A 88 6.45 -3.12 -20.48
CA ARG A 88 7.61 -3.49 -19.64
C ARG A 88 8.65 -2.39 -19.49
N LYS A 89 8.58 -1.34 -20.32
CA LYS A 89 9.50 -0.19 -20.30
C LYS A 89 9.10 0.86 -19.25
N LEU A 90 7.87 0.80 -18.72
CA LEU A 90 7.37 1.69 -17.67
C LEU A 90 7.32 0.96 -16.34
N LEU A 91 7.97 1.53 -15.32
CA LEU A 91 7.99 0.99 -13.97
C LEU A 91 7.47 2.02 -12.97
N CYS A 92 6.36 1.73 -12.30
CA CYS A 92 5.79 2.56 -11.24
C CYS A 92 6.24 2.05 -9.88
N VAL A 93 6.93 2.88 -9.12
CA VAL A 93 7.38 2.57 -7.76
C VAL A 93 6.36 3.12 -6.77
N VAL A 94 5.86 2.25 -5.93
CA VAL A 94 4.83 2.52 -4.93
C VAL A 94 5.29 2.08 -3.53
N GLU A 95 4.66 2.61 -2.49
CA GLU A 95 4.97 2.26 -1.11
C GLU A 95 4.45 0.87 -0.77
N ASP A 96 3.16 0.63 -1.01
CA ASP A 96 2.53 -0.65 -0.67
C ASP A 96 1.53 -1.14 -1.73
N ILE A 97 0.91 -2.27 -1.43
CA ILE A 97 -0.04 -2.96 -2.29
C ILE A 97 -1.33 -2.15 -2.53
N ARG A 98 -1.74 -1.34 -1.55
CA ARG A 98 -2.94 -0.48 -1.65
C ARG A 98 -2.76 0.56 -2.74
N ASP A 99 -1.54 1.06 -2.92
CA ASP A 99 -1.22 2.02 -3.98
C ASP A 99 -1.32 1.36 -5.36
N VAL A 100 -0.84 0.10 -5.50
CA VAL A 100 -1.05 -0.67 -6.74
C VAL A 100 -2.53 -0.76 -7.06
N MET A 101 -3.36 -1.15 -6.09
CA MET A 101 -4.81 -1.27 -6.26
C MET A 101 -5.45 0.07 -6.65
N ALA A 102 -5.02 1.16 -6.01
CA ALA A 102 -5.54 2.50 -6.30
C ALA A 102 -5.22 2.95 -7.72
N ILE A 103 -3.98 2.73 -8.19
CA ILE A 103 -3.56 3.09 -9.55
C ILE A 103 -4.26 2.20 -10.58
N GLU A 104 -4.34 0.88 -10.37
CA GLU A 104 -5.03 -0.05 -11.27
C GLU A 104 -6.51 0.31 -11.45
N ASN A 105 -7.19 0.73 -10.38
CA ASN A 105 -8.60 1.14 -10.44
C ASN A 105 -8.84 2.36 -11.35
N THR A 106 -7.80 3.16 -11.63
CA THR A 106 -7.93 4.28 -12.57
C THR A 106 -8.03 3.83 -14.02
N ASN A 107 -7.53 2.64 -14.35
CA ASN A 107 -7.37 2.12 -15.72
C ASN A 107 -6.53 3.03 -16.66
N GLN A 108 -5.71 3.92 -16.10
CA GLN A 108 -4.89 4.87 -16.87
C GLN A 108 -3.44 4.41 -17.00
N TYR A 109 -3.01 3.44 -16.21
CA TYR A 109 -1.65 2.95 -16.20
C TYR A 109 -1.55 1.52 -16.75
N ASN A 110 -0.65 1.32 -17.69
CA ASN A 110 -0.42 0.01 -18.32
C ASN A 110 1.03 -0.47 -18.22
N GLY A 111 1.79 0.02 -17.24
CA GLY A 111 3.15 -0.42 -16.98
C GLY A 111 3.24 -1.52 -15.91
N LEU A 112 4.46 -1.79 -15.45
CA LEU A 112 4.76 -2.68 -14.34
C LEU A 112 4.90 -1.90 -13.04
N TYR A 113 4.87 -2.61 -11.91
CA TYR A 113 5.04 -2.01 -10.59
C TYR A 113 6.28 -2.53 -9.88
N HIS A 114 6.70 -1.78 -8.89
CA HIS A 114 7.64 -2.20 -7.87
C HIS A 114 7.15 -1.69 -6.50
N VAL A 115 6.83 -2.61 -5.61
CA VAL A 115 6.34 -2.31 -4.26
C VAL A 115 7.54 -2.27 -3.31
N LEU A 116 7.76 -1.12 -2.68
CA LEU A 116 8.87 -0.95 -1.74
C LEU A 116 8.66 -1.70 -0.42
N GLY A 117 7.41 -1.89 -0.01
CA GLY A 117 7.06 -2.49 1.28
C GLY A 117 7.14 -1.51 2.45
N GLY A 118 7.36 -0.23 2.20
CA GLY A 118 7.44 0.87 3.16
C GLY A 118 8.21 2.06 2.60
N ILE A 119 8.48 3.03 3.47
CA ILE A 119 9.27 4.24 3.18
C ILE A 119 10.38 4.40 4.22
N ILE A 120 11.45 5.10 3.88
CA ILE A 120 12.54 5.43 4.80
C ILE A 120 11.99 6.34 5.90
N SER A 121 11.99 5.85 7.14
CA SER A 121 11.51 6.57 8.32
C SER A 121 12.51 6.41 9.47
N PRO A 122 13.44 7.36 9.64
CA PRO A 122 14.41 7.31 10.73
C PRO A 122 13.77 7.28 12.13
N ILE A 123 12.58 7.88 12.26
CA ILE A 123 11.83 7.92 13.53
C ILE A 123 11.32 6.53 13.89
N GLU A 124 10.90 5.75 12.90
CA GLU A 124 10.44 4.37 13.07
C GLU A 124 11.57 3.35 12.96
N GLY A 125 12.81 3.81 12.72
CA GLY A 125 13.96 2.95 12.57
C GLY A 125 14.05 2.22 11.22
N ILE A 126 13.26 2.62 10.23
CA ILE A 126 13.21 2.02 8.89
C ILE A 126 14.27 2.68 8.01
N GLY A 127 15.27 1.92 7.62
CA GLY A 127 16.34 2.34 6.72
C GLY A 127 16.14 1.84 5.28
N PRO A 128 17.04 2.21 4.35
CA PRO A 128 16.96 1.78 2.95
C PRO A 128 17.05 0.26 2.77
N ASN A 129 17.71 -0.45 3.69
CA ASN A 129 17.88 -1.91 3.62
C ASN A 129 16.66 -2.69 4.14
N ASP A 130 15.71 -1.99 4.78
CA ASP A 130 14.49 -2.61 5.33
C ASP A 130 13.35 -2.62 4.32
N ILE A 131 13.56 -1.98 3.17
CA ILE A 131 12.58 -1.88 2.08
C ILE A 131 13.22 -2.36 0.75
N ASN A 132 12.41 -2.68 -0.24
CA ASN A 132 12.81 -3.36 -1.49
C ASN A 132 13.57 -2.45 -2.48
N ILE A 133 14.56 -1.68 -2.02
CA ILE A 133 15.34 -0.78 -2.92
C ILE A 133 16.40 -1.57 -3.69
N ASP A 134 17.04 -2.56 -3.10
CA ASP A 134 18.09 -3.32 -3.78
C ASP A 134 17.55 -4.05 -5.01
N SER A 135 16.39 -4.70 -4.89
CA SER A 135 15.72 -5.37 -6.02
C SER A 135 15.22 -4.37 -7.08
N LEU A 136 14.89 -3.12 -6.70
CA LEU A 136 14.62 -2.04 -7.65
C LEU A 136 15.87 -1.68 -8.46
N VAL A 137 17.01 -1.54 -7.79
CA VAL A 137 18.30 -1.23 -8.44
C VAL A 137 18.70 -2.35 -9.40
N GLU A 138 18.55 -3.61 -9.01
CA GLU A 138 18.81 -4.76 -9.88
C GLU A 138 17.94 -4.70 -11.14
N LYS A 139 16.64 -4.44 -10.98
CA LYS A 139 15.67 -4.33 -12.08
C LYS A 139 16.01 -3.20 -13.05
N VAL A 140 16.40 -2.04 -12.55
CA VAL A 140 16.82 -0.90 -13.41
C VAL A 140 18.16 -1.19 -14.09
N SER A 141 19.06 -1.92 -13.44
CA SER A 141 20.37 -2.26 -14.02
C SER A 141 20.29 -3.16 -15.26
N SER A 142 19.19 -3.90 -15.45
CA SER A 142 18.95 -4.72 -16.63
C SER A 142 18.76 -3.92 -17.92
N LYS A 143 18.56 -2.59 -17.81
CA LYS A 143 18.32 -1.65 -18.93
C LYS A 143 17.08 -1.94 -19.76
N GLU A 144 16.11 -2.66 -19.19
CA GLU A 144 14.83 -2.94 -19.84
C GLU A 144 13.79 -1.84 -19.58
N ILE A 145 14.06 -0.96 -18.60
CA ILE A 145 13.16 0.11 -18.16
C ILE A 145 13.60 1.44 -18.76
N ASP A 146 12.72 2.09 -19.50
CA ASP A 146 12.96 3.41 -20.09
C ASP A 146 12.54 4.54 -19.14
N GLU A 147 11.46 4.33 -18.38
CA GLU A 147 10.93 5.34 -17.44
C GLU A 147 10.53 4.72 -16.10
N LEU A 148 10.99 5.35 -15.01
CA LEU A 148 10.63 5.04 -13.64
C LEU A 148 9.75 6.16 -13.11
N ILE A 149 8.54 5.81 -12.66
CA ILE A 149 7.57 6.74 -12.10
C ILE A 149 7.57 6.58 -10.57
N LEU A 150 7.94 7.62 -9.84
CA LEU A 150 7.86 7.65 -8.38
C LEU A 150 6.45 8.05 -7.94
N ALA A 151 5.68 7.08 -7.46
CA ALA A 151 4.27 7.25 -7.04
C ALA A 151 4.12 7.04 -5.53
N LEU A 152 4.99 7.68 -4.75
CA LEU A 152 4.91 7.70 -3.29
C LEU A 152 4.02 8.83 -2.80
N SER A 153 3.51 8.70 -1.57
CA SER A 153 2.70 9.70 -0.90
C SER A 153 3.39 11.08 -0.81
N SER A 154 2.64 12.13 -0.47
CA SER A 154 3.18 13.50 -0.36
C SER A 154 3.66 13.84 1.06
N THR A 155 4.31 12.90 1.75
CA THR A 155 4.90 13.08 3.08
C THR A 155 6.39 13.41 3.01
N LEU A 156 6.97 13.89 4.11
CA LEU A 156 8.39 14.19 4.19
C LEU A 156 9.26 12.91 4.05
N GLU A 157 8.79 11.82 4.65
CA GLU A 157 9.42 10.51 4.58
C GLU A 157 9.42 9.97 3.15
N ALA A 158 8.30 10.11 2.44
CA ALA A 158 8.20 9.72 1.04
C ALA A 158 9.08 10.60 0.14
N ASP A 159 9.18 11.91 0.39
CA ASP A 159 10.09 12.80 -0.33
C ASP A 159 11.56 12.41 -0.07
N THR A 160 11.91 12.03 1.16
CA THR A 160 13.24 11.52 1.53
C THR A 160 13.53 10.21 0.77
N THR A 161 12.57 9.30 0.72
CA THR A 161 12.66 8.03 0.00
C THR A 161 12.82 8.26 -1.51
N ASN A 162 12.02 9.16 -2.09
CA ASN A 162 12.14 9.55 -3.51
C ASN A 162 13.54 10.11 -3.82
N PHE A 163 14.08 10.98 -2.95
CA PHE A 163 15.41 11.54 -3.13
C PHE A 163 16.50 10.46 -3.04
N TYR A 164 16.37 9.53 -2.10
CA TYR A 164 17.31 8.42 -1.95
C TYR A 164 17.32 7.52 -3.20
N ILE A 165 16.12 7.13 -3.70
CA ILE A 165 15.97 6.34 -4.92
C ILE A 165 16.57 7.10 -6.11
N PHE A 166 16.23 8.38 -6.29
CA PHE A 166 16.78 9.22 -7.37
C PHE A 166 18.30 9.25 -7.33
N LYS A 167 18.91 9.50 -6.16
CA LYS A 167 20.36 9.54 -6.00
C LYS A 167 21.01 8.19 -6.30
N THR A 168 20.41 7.09 -5.86
CA THR A 168 20.92 5.73 -6.07
C THR A 168 20.87 5.33 -7.53
N LEU A 169 19.82 5.76 -8.25
CA LEU A 169 19.62 5.43 -9.66
C LEU A 169 20.24 6.45 -10.63
N SER A 170 20.80 7.57 -10.15
CA SER A 170 21.39 8.63 -10.99
C SER A 170 22.56 8.17 -11.89
N LYS A 171 23.15 7.02 -11.56
CA LYS A 171 24.22 6.39 -12.37
C LYS A 171 23.71 5.62 -13.59
N PHE A 172 22.41 5.39 -13.68
CA PHE A 172 21.77 4.71 -14.81
C PHE A 172 21.13 5.74 -15.75
N ASP A 173 21.15 5.44 -17.04
CA ASP A 173 20.49 6.26 -18.05
C ASP A 173 19.00 5.88 -18.13
N ILE A 174 18.22 6.42 -17.19
CA ILE A 174 16.79 6.18 -17.05
C ILE A 174 16.05 7.49 -16.77
N LYS A 175 14.92 7.69 -17.43
CA LYS A 175 14.05 8.82 -17.13
C LYS A 175 13.31 8.56 -15.81
N ILE A 176 13.45 9.47 -14.84
CA ILE A 176 12.74 9.39 -13.56
C ILE A 176 11.72 10.52 -13.49
N THR A 177 10.47 10.15 -13.30
CA THR A 177 9.32 11.05 -13.18
C THR A 177 8.61 10.85 -11.83
N THR A 178 7.72 11.74 -11.46
CA THR A 178 6.87 11.62 -10.28
C THR A 178 5.43 11.94 -10.67
N ILE A 179 4.47 11.33 -9.98
CA ILE A 179 3.06 11.67 -10.16
C ILE A 179 2.82 13.15 -9.89
N ALA A 180 1.88 13.74 -10.62
CA ALA A 180 1.50 15.14 -10.42
C ALA A 180 0.95 15.34 -9.01
N ARG A 181 1.35 16.48 -8.40
CA ARG A 181 0.87 16.90 -7.07
C ARG A 181 0.16 18.22 -7.24
N GLY A 182 -1.09 18.28 -6.82
CA GLY A 182 -1.91 19.46 -7.00
C GLY A 182 -3.22 19.42 -6.23
N ILE A 183 -4.12 20.34 -6.56
CA ILE A 183 -5.45 20.44 -5.95
C ILE A 183 -6.32 19.33 -6.53
N SER A 184 -7.08 18.66 -5.66
CA SER A 184 -7.98 17.58 -6.06
C SER A 184 -9.11 18.12 -6.93
N VAL A 185 -9.59 17.31 -7.87
CA VAL A 185 -10.72 17.65 -8.71
C VAL A 185 -11.99 17.74 -7.87
N GLY A 186 -12.66 18.91 -7.93
CA GLY A 186 -13.86 19.19 -7.15
C GLY A 186 -13.62 19.88 -5.81
N ASP A 187 -12.37 20.05 -5.39
CA ASP A 187 -12.06 20.82 -4.20
C ASP A 187 -12.10 22.34 -4.48
N GLU A 188 -12.57 23.10 -3.50
CA GLU A 188 -12.51 24.56 -3.53
C GLU A 188 -11.15 25.04 -3.02
N LEU A 189 -10.60 26.11 -3.65
CA LEU A 189 -9.27 26.62 -3.32
C LEU A 189 -9.11 27.05 -1.86
N GLU A 190 -10.20 27.50 -1.21
CA GLU A 190 -10.20 27.94 0.18
C GLU A 190 -9.97 26.80 1.19
N TYR A 191 -10.22 25.54 0.79
CA TYR A 191 -10.00 24.36 1.65
C TYR A 191 -8.67 23.68 1.38
N ALA A 192 -7.93 24.11 0.34
CA ALA A 192 -6.60 23.58 0.07
C ALA A 192 -5.60 24.09 1.11
N ASP A 193 -4.72 23.21 1.60
CA ASP A 193 -3.65 23.64 2.48
C ASP A 193 -2.64 24.56 1.76
N GLU A 194 -2.01 25.48 2.51
CA GLU A 194 -1.12 26.50 1.97
C GLU A 194 0.06 25.90 1.18
N VAL A 195 0.58 24.75 1.60
CA VAL A 195 1.73 24.09 0.95
C VAL A 195 1.31 23.54 -0.42
N THR A 196 0.19 22.84 -0.47
CA THR A 196 -0.39 22.30 -1.72
C THR A 196 -0.73 23.41 -2.68
N LEU A 197 -1.40 24.46 -2.22
CA LEU A 197 -1.77 25.62 -3.05
C LEU A 197 -0.52 26.33 -3.59
N GLY A 198 0.47 26.58 -2.75
CA GLY A 198 1.73 27.21 -3.13
C GLY A 198 2.52 26.38 -4.16
N ARG A 199 2.58 25.07 -3.98
CA ARG A 199 3.20 24.12 -4.94
C ARG A 199 2.46 24.12 -6.28
N SER A 200 1.12 24.12 -6.26
CA SER A 200 0.29 24.12 -7.47
C SER A 200 0.49 25.40 -8.29
N ILE A 201 0.58 26.55 -7.65
CA ILE A 201 0.87 27.83 -8.31
C ILE A 201 2.28 27.85 -8.90
N SER A 202 3.29 27.39 -8.17
CA SER A 202 4.68 27.40 -8.63
C SER A 202 4.94 26.40 -9.77
N ARG A 203 4.19 25.28 -9.82
CA ARG A 203 4.30 24.23 -10.84
C ARG A 203 3.14 24.24 -11.84
N ARG A 204 2.46 25.39 -11.99
CA ARG A 204 1.34 25.55 -12.93
C ARG A 204 1.74 25.15 -14.35
N LEU A 205 0.83 24.51 -15.04
CA LEU A 205 0.98 24.11 -16.45
C LEU A 205 0.31 25.15 -17.37
N PRO A 206 0.77 25.29 -18.64
CA PRO A 206 0.02 26.03 -19.65
C PRO A 206 -1.38 25.45 -19.81
N TYR A 207 -2.41 26.33 -19.94
CA TYR A 207 -3.80 25.88 -20.03
C TYR A 207 -4.05 24.97 -21.24
N GLU A 208 -3.35 25.22 -22.35
CA GLU A 208 -3.43 24.41 -23.58
C GLU A 208 -3.07 22.94 -23.33
N SER A 209 -2.10 22.65 -22.45
CA SER A 209 -1.72 21.28 -22.08
C SER A 209 -2.74 20.59 -21.17
N SER A 210 -3.65 21.33 -20.53
CA SER A 210 -4.71 20.77 -19.69
C SER A 210 -6.00 20.44 -20.44
N ILE A 211 -6.14 20.86 -21.71
CA ILE A 211 -7.31 20.60 -22.56
C ILE A 211 -7.06 19.38 -23.48
N ALA A 212 -5.82 18.93 -23.61
CA ALA A 212 -5.42 17.88 -24.55
C ALA A 212 -5.66 16.44 -24.03
N GLU A 213 -6.37 16.30 -22.92
CA GLU A 213 -6.85 15.05 -22.36
C GLU A 213 -8.38 14.94 -22.58
#